data_139d12f4478ef3bcb5fc81022e2b217f
#
_entry.id   139d12f4478ef3bcb5fc81022e2b217f
#
_cell.length_a   1.000
_cell.length_b   1.000
_cell.length_c   1.000
_cell.angle_alpha   90.00
_cell.angle_beta   90.00
_cell.angle_gamma   90.00
#
_symmetry.space_group_name_H-M   'P 1'
#
loop_
_entity.id
_entity.type
_entity.pdbx_description
1 polymer ?
#
loop_
_entity_poly.entity_id
_entity_poly.type
_entity_poly.pdbx_seq_one_letter_code
_entity_poly.pdbx_strand_id
1 'polypeptide(L)'
;MASASDSSRAWRIAENGRATALVVQLRQRVYVLPWSLFLYAEGTDAEVKAQFHTHAVLVQGAGLTSLLSDVAGQFVNQLVEPDRTAKFTQIAGPQLTAVSVSENK
;
A
#
# COMPACT_ATOMS: atom_id res chain seq x y z
N MET A 1 22.53 -3.50 -2.38
CA MET A 1 22.05 -2.15 -2.67
C MET A 1 20.59 -2.04 -2.35
N ALA A 2 20.29 -1.34 -1.30
CA ALA A 2 18.90 -1.20 -0.88
C ALA A 2 18.06 -0.47 -1.92
N SER A 3 18.64 0.48 -2.61
CA SER A 3 17.87 1.27 -3.58
C SER A 3 17.37 0.41 -4.73
N ALA A 4 18.12 -0.60 -5.13
CA ALA A 4 17.71 -1.46 -6.22
C ALA A 4 16.48 -2.27 -5.84
N SER A 5 16.45 -2.81 -4.62
CA SER A 5 15.30 -3.58 -4.22
C SER A 5 14.09 -2.67 -3.97
N ASP A 6 14.32 -1.44 -3.52
CA ASP A 6 13.22 -0.51 -3.32
C ASP A 6 12.54 -0.15 -4.63
N SER A 7 13.32 0.04 -5.68
CA SER A 7 12.74 0.45 -6.95
C SER A 7 11.90 -0.65 -7.59
N SER A 8 12.07 -1.90 -7.18
CA SER A 8 11.28 -2.99 -7.74
C SER A 8 10.01 -3.27 -6.93
N ARG A 9 9.81 -2.59 -5.83
CA ARG A 9 8.64 -2.84 -5.00
C ARG A 9 7.45 -2.03 -5.48
N ALA A 10 6.28 -2.63 -5.32
CA ALA A 10 5.03 -1.97 -5.65
C ALA A 10 4.64 -0.93 -4.60
N TRP A 11 5.18 -1.02 -3.41
CA TRP A 11 4.94 -0.05 -2.34
C TRP A 11 6.24 0.19 -1.62
N ARG A 12 6.27 1.25 -0.80
CA ARG A 12 7.46 1.59 -0.05
C ARG A 12 7.27 1.31 1.42
N ILE A 13 8.34 0.88 2.06
CA ILE A 13 8.34 0.63 3.49
C ILE A 13 9.34 1.55 4.17
N ALA A 14 9.12 1.77 5.46
CA ALA A 14 10.02 2.57 6.26
C ALA A 14 11.35 1.84 6.43
N GLU A 15 12.44 2.59 6.42
CA GLU A 15 13.77 1.99 6.50
C GLU A 15 14.14 1.57 7.90
N ASN A 16 13.64 2.27 8.88
CA ASN A 16 14.06 2.07 10.27
C ASN A 16 12.89 1.71 11.16
N GLY A 17 12.25 0.59 10.86
CA GLY A 17 11.16 0.13 11.70
C GLY A 17 9.82 0.61 11.19
N ARG A 18 8.94 0.98 12.11
CA ARG A 18 7.57 1.32 11.75
C ARG A 18 7.48 2.69 11.11
N ALA A 19 6.56 2.81 10.16
CA ALA A 19 6.25 4.09 9.55
C ALA A 19 5.37 4.89 10.50
N THR A 20 5.51 6.21 10.47
CA THR A 20 4.67 7.10 11.27
C THR A 20 3.28 7.22 10.66
N ALA A 21 3.23 7.25 9.35
CA ALA A 21 1.98 7.40 8.62
C ALA A 21 2.06 6.66 7.30
N LEU A 22 0.90 6.35 6.76
CA LEU A 22 0.78 5.78 5.43
C LEU A 22 0.37 6.90 4.49
N VAL A 23 1.19 7.14 3.48
CA VAL A 23 0.87 8.11 2.43
C VAL A 23 0.28 7.34 1.26
N VAL A 24 -0.95 7.65 0.90
CA VAL A 24 -1.62 7.03 -0.25
C VAL A 24 -1.70 8.07 -1.34
N GLN A 25 -0.92 7.88 -2.38
CA GLN A 25 -0.84 8.84 -3.47
C GLN A 25 -1.71 8.36 -4.63
N LEU A 26 -2.85 9.01 -4.80
CA LEU A 26 -3.73 8.78 -5.93
C LEU A 26 -3.45 9.81 -7.01
N ARG A 27 -4.02 9.61 -8.19
CA ARG A 27 -3.75 10.52 -9.30
C ARG A 27 -4.18 11.95 -9.01
N GLN A 28 -5.29 12.10 -8.30
CA GLN A 28 -5.87 13.42 -8.09
C GLN A 28 -5.77 13.88 -6.66
N ARG A 29 -5.25 13.05 -5.76
CA ARG A 29 -5.30 13.37 -4.35
C ARG A 29 -4.29 12.51 -3.58
N VAL A 30 -3.77 13.08 -2.52
CA VAL A 30 -2.88 12.35 -1.63
C VAL A 30 -3.50 12.32 -0.25
N TYR A 31 -3.55 11.13 0.35
CA TYR A 31 -4.00 10.97 1.73
C TYR A 31 -2.81 10.66 2.60
N VAL A 32 -2.80 11.24 3.78
CA VAL A 32 -1.81 10.90 4.80
C VAL A 32 -2.58 10.37 5.99
N LEU A 33 -2.41 9.09 6.26
CA LEU A 33 -3.17 8.40 7.30
C LEU A 33 -2.21 7.96 8.40
N PRO A 34 -2.28 8.59 9.57
CA PRO A 34 -1.40 8.20 10.67
C PRO A 34 -1.64 6.76 11.07
N TRP A 35 -0.57 6.01 11.26
CA TRP A 35 -0.71 4.63 11.70
C TRP A 35 -1.34 4.52 13.09
N SER A 36 -1.29 5.60 13.87
CA SER A 36 -1.96 5.61 15.18
C SER A 36 -3.48 5.47 15.05
N LEU A 37 -4.04 5.73 13.89
CA LEU A 37 -5.48 5.58 13.63
C LEU A 37 -5.81 4.24 12.97
N PHE A 38 -4.84 3.39 12.78
CA PHE A 38 -5.04 2.09 12.15
C PHE A 38 -5.77 1.14 13.09
N LEU A 39 -6.76 0.44 12.56
CA LEU A 39 -7.55 -0.50 13.34
C LEU A 39 -7.21 -1.94 13.01
N TYR A 40 -7.29 -2.31 11.73
CA TYR A 40 -6.99 -3.67 11.32
C TYR A 40 -6.87 -3.73 9.79
N ALA A 41 -6.37 -4.84 9.31
CA ALA A 41 -6.32 -5.09 7.88
C ALA A 41 -6.74 -6.51 7.61
N GLU A 42 -7.28 -6.73 6.43
CA GLU A 42 -7.66 -8.07 6.00
C GLU A 42 -7.46 -8.15 4.50
N GLY A 43 -7.36 -9.36 4.00
CA GLY A 43 -7.20 -9.48 2.57
C GLY A 43 -6.75 -10.85 2.12
N THR A 44 -6.47 -10.92 0.84
CA THR A 44 -5.99 -12.12 0.18
C THR A 44 -4.76 -11.76 -0.64
N ASP A 45 -4.29 -12.69 -1.44
CA ASP A 45 -3.18 -12.39 -2.33
C ASP A 45 -3.56 -11.38 -3.43
N ALA A 46 -4.86 -11.21 -3.67
CA ALA A 46 -5.35 -10.33 -4.74
C ALA A 46 -5.86 -8.99 -4.22
N GLU A 47 -6.04 -8.85 -2.92
CA GLU A 47 -6.71 -7.67 -2.38
C GLU A 47 -6.34 -7.50 -0.92
N VAL A 48 -6.09 -6.24 -0.51
CA VAL A 48 -5.83 -5.92 0.89
C VAL A 48 -6.65 -4.69 1.24
N LYS A 49 -7.35 -4.76 2.37
CA LYS A 49 -8.10 -3.64 2.90
C LYS A 49 -7.50 -3.26 4.25
N ALA A 50 -7.07 -2.02 4.36
CA ALA A 50 -6.55 -1.47 5.61
C ALA A 50 -7.57 -0.50 6.17
N GLN A 51 -8.05 -0.77 7.37
CA GLN A 51 -9.10 0.03 7.99
C GLN A 51 -8.48 0.95 9.02
N PHE A 52 -8.70 2.24 8.82
CA PHE A 52 -8.32 3.28 9.78
C PHE A 52 -9.58 3.85 10.40
N HIS A 53 -9.43 4.66 11.45
CA HIS A 53 -10.58 5.28 12.09
C HIS A 53 -11.40 6.14 11.13
N THR A 54 -10.73 6.86 10.27
CA THR A 54 -11.40 7.84 9.40
C THR A 54 -11.59 7.37 7.97
N HIS A 55 -10.76 6.44 7.53
CA HIS A 55 -10.75 6.03 6.12
C HIS A 55 -10.47 4.55 5.99
N ALA A 56 -10.84 3.99 4.86
CA ALA A 56 -10.46 2.64 4.49
C ALA A 56 -9.68 2.70 3.19
N VAL A 57 -8.58 1.96 3.13
CA VAL A 57 -7.74 1.89 1.94
C VAL A 57 -7.90 0.51 1.33
N LEU A 58 -8.30 0.46 0.07
CA LEU A 58 -8.44 -0.81 -0.65
C LEU A 58 -7.39 -0.89 -1.72
N VAL A 59 -6.60 -1.96 -1.70
CA VAL A 59 -5.54 -2.20 -2.66
C VAL A 59 -5.84 -3.50 -3.37
N GLN A 60 -5.79 -3.49 -4.69
CA GLN A 60 -5.99 -4.68 -5.51
C GLN A 60 -4.75 -4.94 -6.34
N GLY A 61 -4.49 -6.20 -6.61
CA GLY A 61 -3.30 -6.54 -7.38
C GLY A 61 -3.00 -8.03 -7.32
N ALA A 62 -1.73 -8.35 -7.28
CA ALA A 62 -1.25 -9.73 -7.19
C ALA A 62 -0.06 -9.78 -6.25
N GLY A 63 0.10 -10.89 -5.55
CA GLY A 63 1.20 -11.05 -4.61
C GLY A 63 1.04 -10.21 -3.37
N LEU A 64 -0.18 -9.89 -2.98
CA LEU A 64 -0.43 -8.91 -1.92
C LEU A 64 -0.35 -9.50 -0.51
N THR A 65 -0.06 -10.79 -0.39
CA THR A 65 0.18 -11.37 0.93
C THR A 65 1.37 -10.66 1.61
N SER A 66 2.38 -10.29 0.82
CA SER A 66 3.52 -9.53 1.34
C SER A 66 3.09 -8.15 1.84
N LEU A 67 2.18 -7.52 1.11
CA LEU A 67 1.67 -6.22 1.53
C LEU A 67 0.92 -6.34 2.85
N LEU A 68 0.09 -7.36 2.98
CA LEU A 68 -0.66 -7.57 4.20
C LEU A 68 0.28 -7.75 5.39
N SER A 69 1.38 -8.47 5.19
CA SER A 69 2.38 -8.65 6.23
C SER A 69 3.03 -7.31 6.62
N ASP A 70 3.37 -6.49 5.62
CA ASP A 70 3.99 -5.19 5.89
C ASP A 70 3.01 -4.23 6.57
N VAL A 71 1.72 -4.32 6.22
CA VAL A 71 0.69 -3.53 6.87
C VAL A 71 0.53 -3.96 8.34
N ALA A 72 0.58 -5.26 8.58
CA ALA A 72 0.45 -5.76 9.96
C ALA A 72 1.57 -5.22 10.84
N GLY A 73 2.76 -5.04 10.31
CA GLY A 73 3.86 -4.46 11.06
C GLY A 73 3.89 -2.94 11.04
N GLN A 74 2.98 -2.32 10.30
CA GLN A 74 2.93 -0.87 10.14
C GLN A 74 4.21 -0.33 9.50
N PHE A 75 4.75 -1.11 8.58
CA PHE A 75 5.99 -0.74 7.90
C PHE A 75 5.77 0.08 6.64
N VAL A 76 4.57 0.03 6.06
CA VAL A 76 4.30 0.67 4.78
C VAL A 76 4.22 2.17 4.99
N ASN A 77 5.04 2.92 4.25
CA ASN A 77 4.98 4.38 4.33
C ASN A 77 4.41 5.02 3.08
N GLN A 78 4.29 4.28 1.98
CA GLN A 78 3.71 4.87 0.77
C GLN A 78 3.08 3.81 -0.12
N LEU A 79 1.87 4.12 -0.60
CA LEU A 79 1.19 3.39 -1.65
C LEU A 79 0.91 4.38 -2.77
N VAL A 80 1.18 4.00 -4.00
CA VAL A 80 0.98 4.86 -5.15
C VAL A 80 0.01 4.19 -6.11
N GLU A 81 -1.02 4.92 -6.52
CA GLU A 81 -1.96 4.40 -7.50
C GLU A 81 -1.22 4.15 -8.81
N PRO A 82 -1.34 2.93 -9.37
CA PRO A 82 -0.57 2.60 -10.57
C PRO A 82 -1.06 3.35 -11.79
N ASP A 83 -0.11 3.66 -12.66
CA ASP A 83 -0.42 4.20 -13.97
C ASP A 83 -0.97 3.07 -14.84
N ARG A 84 -1.97 3.38 -15.65
CA ARG A 84 -2.57 2.38 -16.52
C ARG A 84 -1.56 1.77 -17.50
N THR A 85 -0.60 2.56 -17.93
CA THR A 85 0.40 2.05 -18.85
C THR A 85 1.33 1.06 -18.21
N ALA A 86 1.47 1.11 -16.90
CA ALA A 86 2.37 0.19 -16.20
C ALA A 86 1.87 -1.24 -16.23
N LYS A 87 0.61 -1.46 -16.56
CA LYS A 87 0.05 -2.80 -16.56
C LYS A 87 0.71 -3.75 -17.55
N PHE A 88 1.39 -3.21 -18.52
CA PHE A 88 2.06 -4.04 -19.53
C PHE A 88 3.43 -4.51 -19.08
N THR A 89 3.93 -3.99 -18.00
CA THR A 89 5.22 -4.40 -17.51
C THR A 89 5.12 -5.76 -16.84
N GLN A 90 5.89 -6.69 -17.32
CA GLN A 90 5.91 -8.04 -16.76
C GLN A 90 6.99 -8.10 -15.71
N ILE A 91 6.61 -7.91 -14.47
CA ILE A 91 7.55 -7.92 -13.35
C ILE A 91 7.17 -9.06 -12.42
N ALA A 92 8.16 -9.86 -12.07
CA ALA A 92 7.95 -10.90 -11.07
C ALA A 92 7.75 -10.24 -9.72
N GLY A 93 6.88 -10.80 -8.90
CA GLY A 93 6.65 -10.33 -7.56
C GLY A 93 5.36 -9.54 -7.45
N PRO A 94 5.17 -8.89 -6.31
CA PRO A 94 3.91 -8.19 -6.03
C PRO A 94 3.68 -7.02 -6.96
N GLN A 95 2.42 -6.83 -7.34
CA GLN A 95 2.01 -5.73 -8.20
C GLN A 95 0.71 -5.15 -7.71
N LEU A 96 0.56 -3.84 -7.87
CA LEU A 96 -0.70 -3.15 -7.60
C LEU A 96 -1.40 -2.86 -8.90
N THR A 97 -2.71 -3.11 -8.95
CA THR A 97 -3.51 -2.76 -10.12
C THR A 97 -4.50 -1.64 -9.82
N ALA A 98 -4.88 -1.48 -8.55
CA ALA A 98 -5.79 -0.41 -8.17
C ALA A 98 -5.59 -0.07 -6.71
N VAL A 99 -5.72 1.21 -6.39
CA VAL A 99 -5.69 1.70 -5.02
C VAL A 99 -6.83 2.71 -4.89
N SER A 100 -7.63 2.55 -3.85
CA SER A 100 -8.71 3.49 -3.59
C SER A 100 -8.81 3.76 -2.09
N VAL A 101 -9.33 4.93 -1.76
CA VAL A 101 -9.54 5.34 -0.38
C VAL A 101 -10.98 5.80 -0.25
N SER A 102 -11.66 5.32 0.77
CA SER A 102 -13.01 5.75 1.07
C SER A 102 -13.09 6.26 2.48
N GLU A 103 -13.97 7.23 2.68
CA GLU A 103 -14.22 7.79 4.00
C GLU A 103 -15.19 6.92 4.78
N ASN A 104 -14.89 6.72 6.05
CA ASN A 104 -15.84 6.04 6.93
C ASN A 104 -16.92 7.00 7.35
N LYS A 105 -18.10 6.46 7.52
CA LYS A 105 -19.21 7.28 7.96
C LYS A 105 -19.66 6.91 9.36
#